data_903c4054bef7c2a09f66d6016cdb1450
#
_entry.id   903c4054bef7c2a09f66d6016cdb1450
#
_cell.length_a   1.000
_cell.length_b   1.000
_cell.length_c   1.000
_cell.angle_alpha   90.00
_cell.angle_beta   90.00
_cell.angle_gamma   90.00
#
_symmetry.space_group_name_H-M   'P 1'
#
loop_
_entity.id
_entity.type
_entity.pdbx_description
1 polymer ?
#
loop_
_entity_poly.entity_id
_entity_poly.type
_entity_poly.pdbx_seq_one_letter_code
_entity_poly.pdbx_strand_id
1 'polypeptide(L)'
;MREEVRPHSGRNMRDVTERATFRVKTGLAEMLKGGVIMDVVTPEQARIAEDAGACAVMALERVPSDIRRDGGVARMSDPAMIKGIQAEVSIPVMAKARIGHFAEAQVLQALEVDYIDESEVLTPADERHHIDKLAFEVPFVCGATNLGEALRRIGEGAAMIRSKGEAGTGNVVEAVRHMREIVSGIKRLAQLGPEERSAAAKEHQAPLEVVQEVAEKGGLPVPLFCAGGIATPADAALMMQLGAEGNFVGSGIFKSADPERRARAIVEATTHFSDPERVAAASVGLGEAMPGLEIADLAAADALLQDRGA
;
A
#
# COMPACT_ATOMS: atom_id res chain seq x y z
N MET A 1 15.62 -45.10 23.31
CA MET A 1 16.43 -43.97 22.91
C MET A 1 15.43 -42.84 22.55
N ARG A 2 15.28 -41.86 23.43
CA ARG A 2 14.43 -40.70 23.20
C ARG A 2 15.32 -39.59 22.64
N GLU A 3 15.08 -39.16 21.41
CA GLU A 3 15.72 -37.97 20.83
C GLU A 3 15.21 -36.73 21.56
N GLU A 4 16.10 -36.03 22.23
CA GLU A 4 15.84 -34.73 22.81
C GLU A 4 15.71 -33.70 21.67
N VAL A 5 14.53 -33.18 21.50
CA VAL A 5 14.28 -31.98 20.67
C VAL A 5 14.90 -30.77 21.39
N ARG A 6 16.02 -30.29 20.90
CA ARG A 6 16.64 -29.04 21.40
C ARG A 6 15.73 -27.85 21.03
N PRO A 7 15.45 -26.96 21.98
CA PRO A 7 14.72 -25.73 21.66
C PRO A 7 15.59 -24.87 20.73
N HIS A 8 15.00 -24.37 19.65
CA HIS A 8 15.64 -23.39 18.78
C HIS A 8 16.11 -22.20 19.63
N SER A 9 17.42 -21.99 19.65
CA SER A 9 18.08 -20.87 20.29
C SER A 9 17.51 -19.56 19.71
N GLY A 10 16.93 -18.75 20.60
CA GLY A 10 16.48 -17.41 20.25
C GLY A 10 17.65 -16.64 19.60
N ARG A 11 17.43 -16.16 18.38
CA ARG A 11 18.33 -15.18 17.78
C ARG A 11 18.36 -13.95 18.68
N ASN A 12 19.55 -13.61 19.18
CA ASN A 12 19.77 -12.41 19.94
C ASN A 12 19.32 -11.19 19.12
N MET A 13 18.44 -10.37 19.69
CA MET A 13 17.98 -9.08 19.12
C MET A 13 19.10 -8.05 18.87
N ARG A 14 20.37 -8.44 19.00
CA ARG A 14 21.55 -7.58 18.81
C ARG A 14 22.24 -7.71 17.45
N ASP A 15 21.77 -8.61 16.59
CA ASP A 15 22.32 -8.82 15.23
C ASP A 15 21.31 -8.41 14.15
N VAL A 16 20.65 -7.26 14.34
CA VAL A 16 19.99 -6.57 13.22
C VAL A 16 21.12 -5.99 12.39
N THR A 17 21.43 -6.63 11.26
CA THR A 17 22.40 -6.10 10.31
C THR A 17 22.01 -4.69 9.92
N GLU A 18 22.96 -3.79 9.64
CA GLU A 18 22.66 -2.41 9.20
C GLU A 18 21.61 -2.36 8.07
N ARG A 19 21.49 -3.42 7.28
CA ARG A 19 20.54 -3.58 6.18
C ARG A 19 19.08 -3.70 6.62
N ALA A 20 18.80 -4.13 7.85
CA ALA A 20 17.44 -4.37 8.34
C ALA A 20 16.91 -3.25 9.26
N THR A 21 17.63 -2.15 9.42
CA THR A 21 17.18 -1.04 10.27
C THR A 21 15.94 -0.36 9.67
N PHE A 22 15.07 0.17 10.53
CA PHE A 22 13.90 0.94 10.10
C PHE A 22 14.27 2.07 9.14
N ARG A 23 15.41 2.75 9.37
CA ARG A 23 15.93 3.80 8.51
C ARG A 23 16.26 3.31 7.09
N VAL A 24 16.84 2.12 6.95
CA VAL A 24 17.14 1.54 5.63
C VAL A 24 15.84 1.16 4.91
N LYS A 25 14.92 0.51 5.60
CA LYS A 25 13.61 0.14 5.05
C LYS A 25 12.83 1.36 4.55
N THR A 26 12.81 2.44 5.35
CA THR A 26 12.18 3.70 4.96
C THR A 26 12.91 4.34 3.77
N GLY A 27 14.24 4.32 3.76
CA GLY A 27 15.04 4.83 2.64
C GLY A 27 14.76 4.11 1.32
N LEU A 28 14.54 2.79 1.35
CA LEU A 28 14.10 2.04 0.17
C LEU A 28 12.71 2.50 -0.30
N ALA A 29 11.77 2.71 0.62
CA ALA A 29 10.44 3.21 0.29
C ALA A 29 10.45 4.64 -0.27
N GLU A 30 11.32 5.51 0.25
CA GLU A 30 11.51 6.89 -0.26
C GLU A 30 11.93 6.93 -1.75
N MET A 31 12.64 5.91 -2.24
CA MET A 31 13.05 5.82 -3.64
C MET A 31 11.89 5.65 -4.62
N LEU A 32 10.72 5.25 -4.14
CA LEU A 32 9.51 5.04 -4.96
C LEU A 32 8.65 6.30 -5.11
N LYS A 33 8.95 7.38 -4.39
CA LYS A 33 8.19 8.64 -4.44
C LYS A 33 8.11 9.21 -5.86
N GLY A 34 6.94 9.76 -6.18
CA GLY A 34 6.63 10.29 -7.51
C GLY A 34 6.21 9.23 -8.52
N GLY A 35 6.27 7.94 -8.14
CA GLY A 35 6.00 6.84 -9.05
C GLY A 35 4.61 6.22 -8.89
N VAL A 36 4.35 5.25 -9.76
CA VAL A 36 3.15 4.40 -9.75
C VAL A 36 3.58 2.97 -9.45
N ILE A 37 2.94 2.35 -8.48
CA ILE A 37 3.04 0.92 -8.17
C ILE A 37 1.81 0.25 -8.78
N MET A 38 2.02 -0.75 -9.64
CA MET A 38 0.93 -1.39 -10.37
C MET A 38 0.67 -2.82 -9.87
N ASP A 39 -0.60 -3.11 -9.54
CA ASP A 39 -1.03 -4.48 -9.22
C ASP A 39 -1.05 -5.33 -10.49
N VAL A 40 -0.34 -6.46 -10.49
CA VAL A 40 -0.19 -7.35 -11.65
C VAL A 40 -0.49 -8.80 -11.24
N VAL A 41 -1.07 -9.58 -12.17
CA VAL A 41 -1.44 -10.97 -11.93
C VAL A 41 -0.71 -11.96 -12.84
N THR A 42 0.08 -11.46 -13.79
CA THR A 42 0.90 -12.27 -14.70
C THR A 42 2.24 -11.60 -14.98
N PRO A 43 3.28 -12.35 -15.38
CA PRO A 43 4.54 -11.78 -15.85
C PRO A 43 4.37 -10.78 -17.01
N GLU A 44 3.45 -11.06 -17.94
CA GLU A 44 3.15 -10.15 -19.04
C GLU A 44 2.63 -8.79 -18.57
N GLN A 45 1.71 -8.78 -17.60
CA GLN A 45 1.23 -7.53 -16.99
C GLN A 45 2.36 -6.79 -16.27
N ALA A 46 3.27 -7.51 -15.61
CA ALA A 46 4.43 -6.90 -14.96
C ALA A 46 5.35 -6.20 -15.98
N ARG A 47 5.60 -6.82 -17.14
CA ARG A 47 6.34 -6.18 -18.23
C ARG A 47 5.62 -4.94 -18.77
N ILE A 48 4.31 -5.02 -19.00
CA ILE A 48 3.51 -3.85 -19.40
C ILE A 48 3.66 -2.70 -18.39
N ALA A 49 3.63 -3.01 -17.09
CA ALA A 49 3.80 -2.03 -16.02
C ALA A 49 5.20 -1.39 -16.06
N GLU A 50 6.27 -2.19 -16.18
CA GLU A 50 7.65 -1.71 -16.29
C GLU A 50 7.84 -0.86 -17.55
N ASP A 51 7.37 -1.31 -18.73
CA ASP A 51 7.42 -0.58 -20.00
C ASP A 51 6.63 0.74 -19.97
N ALA A 52 5.62 0.83 -19.11
CA ALA A 52 4.86 2.04 -18.88
C ALA A 52 5.56 3.03 -17.92
N GLY A 53 6.62 2.62 -17.24
CA GLY A 53 7.37 3.43 -16.27
C GLY A 53 6.88 3.30 -14.83
N ALA A 54 6.29 2.17 -14.45
CA ALA A 54 6.00 1.87 -13.04
C ALA A 54 7.29 1.85 -12.23
N CYS A 55 7.25 2.34 -10.99
CA CYS A 55 8.41 2.29 -10.08
C CYS A 55 8.51 0.96 -9.32
N ALA A 56 7.45 0.18 -9.27
CA ALA A 56 7.37 -1.16 -8.70
C ALA A 56 6.10 -1.86 -9.19
N VAL A 57 6.03 -3.18 -9.01
CA VAL A 57 4.80 -3.96 -9.22
C VAL A 57 4.39 -4.67 -7.94
N MET A 58 3.09 -4.89 -7.78
CA MET A 58 2.49 -5.67 -6.70
C MET A 58 1.94 -6.98 -7.27
N ALA A 59 2.56 -8.10 -6.91
CA ALA A 59 2.14 -9.42 -7.35
C ALA A 59 0.87 -9.88 -6.62
N LEU A 60 -0.17 -10.18 -7.37
CA LEU A 60 -1.49 -10.63 -6.89
C LEU A 60 -2.00 -11.80 -7.74
N GLU A 61 -2.68 -12.77 -7.14
CA GLU A 61 -3.40 -13.80 -7.92
C GLU A 61 -4.62 -13.22 -8.63
N ARG A 62 -5.28 -12.25 -7.99
CA ARG A 62 -6.49 -11.59 -8.50
C ARG A 62 -6.40 -10.11 -8.15
N VAL A 63 -6.71 -9.25 -9.11
CA VAL A 63 -6.87 -7.82 -8.82
C VAL A 63 -8.06 -7.60 -7.89
N PRO A 64 -8.08 -6.49 -7.12
CA PRO A 64 -9.12 -6.27 -6.11
C PRO A 64 -10.56 -6.39 -6.62
N SER A 65 -10.84 -5.96 -7.85
CA SER A 65 -12.18 -6.11 -8.46
C SER A 65 -12.60 -7.57 -8.66
N ASP A 66 -11.65 -8.45 -8.97
CA ASP A 66 -11.92 -9.88 -9.10
C ASP A 66 -12.11 -10.53 -7.73
N ILE A 67 -11.34 -10.13 -6.71
CA ILE A 67 -11.53 -10.58 -5.33
C ILE A 67 -12.96 -10.28 -4.86
N ARG A 68 -13.46 -9.08 -5.16
CA ARG A 68 -14.84 -8.70 -4.81
C ARG A 68 -15.88 -9.54 -5.53
N ARG A 69 -15.72 -9.70 -6.84
CA ARG A 69 -16.67 -10.47 -7.66
C ARG A 69 -16.75 -11.93 -7.26
N ASP A 70 -15.58 -12.55 -7.04
CA ASP A 70 -15.48 -13.99 -6.80
C ASP A 70 -15.78 -14.37 -5.35
N GLY A 71 -15.60 -13.44 -4.41
CA GLY A 71 -15.80 -13.65 -2.98
C GLY A 71 -14.83 -14.67 -2.38
N GLY A 72 -15.20 -15.21 -1.23
CA GLY A 72 -14.43 -16.21 -0.52
C GLY A 72 -13.20 -15.66 0.21
N VAL A 73 -12.28 -16.54 0.59
CA VAL A 73 -11.06 -16.20 1.32
C VAL A 73 -9.94 -15.88 0.34
N ALA A 74 -9.52 -14.60 0.28
CA ALA A 74 -8.35 -14.15 -0.47
C ALA A 74 -7.09 -14.32 0.38
N ARG A 75 -6.06 -14.97 -0.16
CA ARG A 75 -4.82 -15.33 0.50
C ARG A 75 -3.59 -14.77 -0.24
N MET A 76 -2.43 -14.97 0.34
CA MET A 76 -1.13 -14.76 -0.32
C MET A 76 -1.10 -15.50 -1.68
N SER A 77 -0.48 -14.86 -2.66
CA SER A 77 -0.31 -15.41 -4.01
C SER A 77 0.61 -16.64 -4.04
N ASP A 78 0.41 -17.48 -5.05
CA ASP A 78 1.26 -18.65 -5.29
C ASP A 78 2.74 -18.24 -5.47
N PRO A 79 3.68 -18.90 -4.76
CA PRO A 79 5.11 -18.62 -4.89
C PRO A 79 5.66 -18.72 -6.31
N ALA A 80 5.15 -19.65 -7.13
CA ALA A 80 5.60 -19.80 -8.51
C ALA A 80 5.21 -18.60 -9.37
N MET A 81 4.02 -18.04 -9.14
CA MET A 81 3.57 -16.81 -9.82
C MET A 81 4.43 -15.61 -9.42
N ILE A 82 4.72 -15.44 -8.12
CA ILE A 82 5.60 -14.35 -7.64
C ILE A 82 6.99 -14.48 -8.29
N LYS A 83 7.59 -15.67 -8.29
CA LYS A 83 8.88 -15.93 -8.94
C LYS A 83 8.85 -15.68 -10.44
N GLY A 84 7.75 -16.01 -11.12
CA GLY A 84 7.56 -15.69 -12.54
C GLY A 84 7.58 -14.19 -12.82
N ILE A 85 6.92 -13.40 -11.96
CA ILE A 85 6.94 -11.93 -12.05
C ILE A 85 8.34 -11.38 -11.75
N GLN A 86 9.01 -11.86 -10.69
CA GLN A 86 10.39 -11.44 -10.36
C GLN A 86 11.39 -11.73 -11.48
N ALA A 87 11.18 -12.81 -12.26
CA ALA A 87 12.04 -13.15 -13.37
C ALA A 87 11.80 -12.28 -14.63
N GLU A 88 10.63 -11.65 -14.73
CA GLU A 88 10.24 -10.87 -15.92
C GLU A 88 10.66 -9.39 -15.85
N VAL A 89 10.73 -8.80 -14.65
CA VAL A 89 10.98 -7.37 -14.47
C VAL A 89 12.24 -7.07 -13.68
N SER A 90 12.81 -5.89 -13.91
CA SER A 90 13.97 -5.36 -13.15
C SER A 90 13.59 -4.40 -12.03
N ILE A 91 12.35 -3.92 -12.03
CA ILE A 91 11.81 -3.05 -10.98
C ILE A 91 11.39 -3.86 -9.75
N PRO A 92 11.34 -3.25 -8.55
CA PRO A 92 10.94 -3.94 -7.31
C PRO A 92 9.62 -4.68 -7.42
N VAL A 93 9.56 -5.88 -6.84
CA VAL A 93 8.36 -6.72 -6.77
C VAL A 93 7.88 -6.80 -5.33
N MET A 94 6.65 -6.32 -5.11
CA MET A 94 5.93 -6.41 -3.85
C MET A 94 4.96 -7.59 -3.86
N ALA A 95 4.61 -8.11 -2.69
CA ALA A 95 3.53 -9.10 -2.55
C ALA A 95 2.72 -8.84 -1.28
N LYS A 96 1.46 -9.35 -1.25
CA LYS A 96 0.56 -9.13 -0.13
C LYS A 96 0.52 -10.31 0.83
N ALA A 97 0.57 -10.00 2.14
CA ALA A 97 0.23 -10.91 3.22
C ALA A 97 -1.11 -10.52 3.83
N ARG A 98 -1.85 -11.48 4.36
CA ARG A 98 -3.06 -11.23 5.14
C ARG A 98 -2.73 -10.52 6.45
N ILE A 99 -3.61 -9.65 6.90
CA ILE A 99 -3.46 -9.00 8.21
C ILE A 99 -3.27 -10.04 9.31
N GLY A 100 -2.21 -9.88 10.12
CA GLY A 100 -1.84 -10.77 11.22
C GLY A 100 -1.21 -12.12 10.81
N HIS A 101 -1.10 -12.40 9.52
CA HIS A 101 -0.55 -13.68 9.06
C HIS A 101 0.99 -13.65 8.91
N PHE A 102 1.69 -13.64 10.02
CA PHE A 102 3.17 -13.58 10.04
C PHE A 102 3.84 -14.73 9.26
N ALA A 103 3.22 -15.92 9.18
CA ALA A 103 3.78 -17.03 8.42
C ALA A 103 3.74 -16.78 6.89
N GLU A 104 2.70 -16.12 6.35
CA GLU A 104 2.72 -15.64 4.95
C GLU A 104 3.85 -14.64 4.73
N ALA A 105 4.06 -13.70 5.66
CA ALA A 105 5.17 -12.76 5.57
C ALA A 105 6.55 -13.44 5.60
N GLN A 106 6.72 -14.50 6.41
CA GLN A 106 7.93 -15.31 6.42
C GLN A 106 8.18 -16.01 5.08
N VAL A 107 7.13 -16.54 4.45
CA VAL A 107 7.22 -17.13 3.10
C VAL A 107 7.62 -16.06 2.08
N LEU A 108 6.98 -14.90 2.09
CA LEU A 108 7.29 -13.80 1.17
C LEU A 108 8.73 -13.29 1.34
N GLN A 109 9.21 -13.15 2.59
CA GLN A 109 10.61 -12.81 2.84
C GLN A 109 11.57 -13.89 2.32
N ALA A 110 11.23 -15.18 2.46
CA ALA A 110 12.02 -16.28 1.92
C ALA A 110 12.02 -16.33 0.37
N LEU A 111 10.98 -15.77 -0.27
CA LEU A 111 10.92 -15.58 -1.72
C LEU A 111 11.71 -14.34 -2.18
N GLU A 112 12.28 -13.58 -1.24
CA GLU A 112 13.08 -12.38 -1.52
C GLU A 112 12.28 -11.31 -2.27
N VAL A 113 10.99 -11.11 -1.89
CA VAL A 113 10.24 -9.96 -2.38
C VAL A 113 10.83 -8.67 -1.80
N ASP A 114 10.75 -7.58 -2.56
CA ASP A 114 11.35 -6.30 -2.15
C ASP A 114 10.53 -5.59 -1.07
N TYR A 115 9.20 -5.79 -1.04
CA TYR A 115 8.28 -5.25 -0.03
C TYR A 115 7.15 -6.22 0.24
N ILE A 116 6.63 -6.20 1.47
CA ILE A 116 5.40 -6.93 1.85
C ILE A 116 4.30 -5.91 2.18
N ASP A 117 3.16 -6.02 1.52
CA ASP A 117 1.95 -5.25 1.88
C ASP A 117 1.07 -6.11 2.80
N GLU A 118 1.03 -5.78 4.10
CA GLU A 118 0.05 -6.34 5.02
C GLU A 118 -1.29 -5.69 4.74
N SER A 119 -2.18 -6.42 4.05
CA SER A 119 -3.24 -5.80 3.26
C SER A 119 -4.64 -6.24 3.68
N GLU A 120 -5.51 -5.25 3.85
CA GLU A 120 -6.97 -5.39 4.02
C GLU A 120 -7.68 -5.95 2.78
N VAL A 121 -7.04 -5.89 1.60
CA VAL A 121 -7.58 -6.45 0.35
C VAL A 121 -7.69 -7.96 0.45
N LEU A 122 -6.76 -8.62 1.13
CA LEU A 122 -6.84 -10.02 1.47
C LEU A 122 -7.75 -10.23 2.69
N THR A 123 -8.22 -11.46 2.88
CA THR A 123 -9.03 -11.80 4.05
C THR A 123 -8.17 -11.84 5.30
N PRO A 124 -8.43 -11.05 6.35
CA PRO A 124 -7.64 -11.07 7.56
C PRO A 124 -7.51 -12.47 8.18
N ALA A 125 -6.34 -12.77 8.72
CA ALA A 125 -6.09 -13.99 9.48
C ALA A 125 -6.23 -13.76 10.99
N ASP A 126 -6.02 -12.52 11.43
CA ASP A 126 -6.22 -12.08 12.82
C ASP A 126 -6.95 -10.73 12.79
N GLU A 127 -8.01 -10.62 13.61
CA GLU A 127 -8.83 -9.41 13.70
C GLU A 127 -8.25 -8.37 14.67
N ARG A 128 -7.29 -8.76 15.50
CA ARG A 128 -6.78 -7.93 16.60
C ARG A 128 -5.30 -7.62 16.50
N HIS A 129 -4.51 -8.52 15.90
CA HIS A 129 -3.06 -8.39 15.88
C HIS A 129 -2.55 -8.24 14.45
N HIS A 130 -1.80 -7.17 14.22
CA HIS A 130 -0.99 -7.00 13.02
C HIS A 130 0.35 -7.72 13.18
N ILE A 131 1.01 -7.95 12.05
CA ILE A 131 2.35 -8.54 12.01
C ILE A 131 3.34 -7.57 12.69
N ASP A 132 4.20 -8.09 13.57
CA ASP A 132 5.37 -7.34 14.07
C ASP A 132 6.40 -7.18 12.94
N LYS A 133 6.38 -6.03 12.30
CA LYS A 133 7.19 -5.71 11.12
C LYS A 133 8.66 -5.47 11.45
N LEU A 134 8.96 -5.22 12.73
CA LEU A 134 10.34 -5.05 13.20
C LEU A 134 11.09 -6.38 13.23
N ALA A 135 10.37 -7.52 13.29
CA ALA A 135 10.95 -8.84 13.25
C ALA A 135 11.43 -9.29 11.85
N PHE A 136 11.16 -8.51 10.80
CA PHE A 136 11.49 -8.83 9.41
C PHE A 136 12.60 -7.92 8.87
N GLU A 137 13.34 -8.40 7.88
CA GLU A 137 14.34 -7.61 7.15
C GLU A 137 13.72 -6.81 6.01
N VAL A 138 12.67 -7.35 5.36
CA VAL A 138 11.94 -6.72 4.26
C VAL A 138 11.07 -5.56 4.76
N PRO A 139 10.98 -4.42 4.04
CA PRO A 139 10.10 -3.32 4.37
C PRO A 139 8.62 -3.68 4.17
N PHE A 140 7.76 -3.14 5.05
CA PHE A 140 6.31 -3.34 4.98
C PHE A 140 5.58 -2.08 4.51
N VAL A 141 4.54 -2.31 3.72
CA VAL A 141 3.52 -1.34 3.33
C VAL A 141 2.23 -1.67 4.10
N CYS A 142 1.53 -0.66 4.58
CA CYS A 142 0.23 -0.83 5.24
C CYS A 142 -0.78 0.22 4.77
N GLY A 143 -2.05 -0.17 4.72
CA GLY A 143 -3.16 0.74 4.47
C GLY A 143 -3.58 1.52 5.72
N ALA A 144 -4.10 2.74 5.52
CA ALA A 144 -4.72 3.55 6.55
C ALA A 144 -5.90 4.36 5.99
N THR A 145 -6.93 4.55 6.83
CA THR A 145 -8.11 5.37 6.52
C THR A 145 -8.02 6.77 7.14
N ASN A 146 -7.18 6.92 8.18
CA ASN A 146 -7.01 8.15 8.94
C ASN A 146 -5.61 8.21 9.57
N LEU A 147 -5.29 9.36 10.19
CA LEU A 147 -3.99 9.56 10.82
C LEU A 147 -3.71 8.57 11.95
N GLY A 148 -4.70 8.27 12.80
CA GLY A 148 -4.51 7.34 13.93
C GLY A 148 -4.07 5.96 13.47
N GLU A 149 -4.72 5.43 12.44
CA GLU A 149 -4.36 4.15 11.84
C GLU A 149 -2.94 4.20 11.23
N ALA A 150 -2.61 5.26 10.49
CA ALA A 150 -1.26 5.45 9.94
C ALA A 150 -0.18 5.45 11.04
N LEU A 151 -0.42 6.18 12.14
CA LEU A 151 0.52 6.25 13.28
C LEU A 151 0.72 4.88 13.95
N ARG A 152 -0.37 4.10 14.11
CA ARG A 152 -0.27 2.73 14.66
C ARG A 152 0.55 1.82 13.76
N ARG A 153 0.29 1.81 12.44
CA ARG A 153 1.06 1.00 11.47
C ARG A 153 2.54 1.39 11.46
N ILE A 154 2.87 2.69 11.53
CA ILE A 154 4.26 3.16 11.65
C ILE A 154 4.89 2.67 12.96
N GLY A 155 4.17 2.76 14.07
CA GLY A 155 4.62 2.23 15.37
C GLY A 155 4.91 0.73 15.36
N GLU A 156 4.25 -0.04 14.51
CA GLU A 156 4.49 -1.46 14.28
C GLU A 156 5.66 -1.74 13.30
N GLY A 157 6.25 -0.69 12.71
CA GLY A 157 7.39 -0.79 11.80
C GLY A 157 7.05 -0.74 10.31
N ALA A 158 5.87 -0.25 9.92
CA ALA A 158 5.56 0.00 8.52
C ALA A 158 6.49 1.05 7.93
N ALA A 159 7.13 0.74 6.80
CA ALA A 159 8.07 1.61 6.10
C ALA A 159 7.41 2.49 5.02
N MET A 160 6.15 2.23 4.71
CA MET A 160 5.29 3.00 3.80
C MET A 160 3.84 2.90 4.27
N ILE A 161 3.13 4.01 4.20
CA ILE A 161 1.68 4.07 4.37
C ILE A 161 1.03 4.34 3.01
N ARG A 162 -0.07 3.66 2.73
CA ARG A 162 -0.97 4.01 1.64
C ARG A 162 -2.38 4.27 2.17
N SER A 163 -3.17 5.09 1.47
CA SER A 163 -4.60 5.10 1.75
C SER A 163 -5.19 3.71 1.47
N LYS A 164 -6.22 3.30 2.19
CA LYS A 164 -6.96 2.10 1.83
C LYS A 164 -7.83 2.35 0.60
N GLY A 165 -8.50 3.51 0.56
CA GLY A 165 -9.54 3.75 -0.42
C GLY A 165 -10.60 2.65 -0.37
N GLU A 166 -11.25 2.38 -1.49
CA GLU A 166 -12.05 1.17 -1.63
C GLU A 166 -11.58 0.44 -2.88
N ALA A 167 -10.60 -0.45 -2.70
CA ALA A 167 -9.87 -1.11 -3.77
C ALA A 167 -10.78 -1.91 -4.71
N GLY A 168 -10.54 -1.82 -6.03
CA GLY A 168 -11.28 -2.56 -7.04
C GLY A 168 -12.63 -1.94 -7.43
N THR A 169 -12.95 -0.73 -6.97
CA THR A 169 -14.22 -0.05 -7.28
C THR A 169 -14.14 0.90 -8.48
N GLY A 170 -12.95 1.38 -8.86
CA GLY A 170 -12.85 2.46 -9.86
C GLY A 170 -13.48 3.78 -9.40
N ASN A 171 -13.71 3.95 -8.09
CA ASN A 171 -14.30 5.13 -7.48
C ASN A 171 -13.36 5.65 -6.39
N VAL A 172 -12.85 6.88 -6.57
CA VAL A 172 -11.81 7.46 -5.70
C VAL A 172 -12.36 8.13 -4.45
N VAL A 173 -13.67 8.19 -4.24
CA VAL A 173 -14.27 8.98 -3.15
C VAL A 173 -13.71 8.61 -1.77
N GLU A 174 -13.52 7.33 -1.49
CA GLU A 174 -12.94 6.87 -0.23
C GLU A 174 -11.44 7.18 -0.13
N ALA A 175 -10.69 7.02 -1.21
CA ALA A 175 -9.28 7.42 -1.24
C ALA A 175 -9.11 8.93 -1.00
N VAL A 176 -9.95 9.76 -1.58
CA VAL A 176 -9.99 11.21 -1.32
C VAL A 176 -10.27 11.49 0.15
N ARG A 177 -11.26 10.81 0.73
CA ARG A 177 -11.62 10.96 2.15
C ARG A 177 -10.43 10.60 3.04
N HIS A 178 -9.80 9.45 2.82
CA HIS A 178 -8.65 9.00 3.61
C HIS A 178 -7.45 9.93 3.49
N MET A 179 -7.10 10.35 2.27
CA MET A 179 -6.02 11.31 2.06
C MET A 179 -6.27 12.63 2.81
N ARG A 180 -7.50 13.15 2.75
CA ARG A 180 -7.87 14.37 3.46
C ARG A 180 -7.82 14.18 4.99
N GLU A 181 -8.28 13.06 5.52
CA GLU A 181 -8.21 12.75 6.95
C GLU A 181 -6.76 12.66 7.44
N ILE A 182 -5.90 11.95 6.71
CA ILE A 182 -4.49 11.82 7.07
C ILE A 182 -3.79 13.19 6.99
N VAL A 183 -3.87 13.88 5.86
CA VAL A 183 -3.14 15.15 5.63
C VAL A 183 -3.65 16.28 6.54
N SER A 184 -4.97 16.39 6.75
CA SER A 184 -5.50 17.39 7.68
C SER A 184 -5.17 17.05 9.13
N GLY A 185 -5.15 15.77 9.48
CA GLY A 185 -4.71 15.29 10.79
C GLY A 185 -3.25 15.67 11.08
N ILE A 186 -2.34 15.45 10.12
CA ILE A 186 -0.93 15.86 10.22
C ILE A 186 -0.83 17.38 10.45
N LYS A 187 -1.55 18.19 9.67
CA LYS A 187 -1.55 19.64 9.82
C LYS A 187 -2.05 20.10 11.20
N ARG A 188 -3.09 19.45 11.74
CA ARG A 188 -3.58 19.72 13.09
C ARG A 188 -2.53 19.34 14.14
N LEU A 189 -1.95 18.14 14.00
CA LEU A 189 -0.97 17.63 14.96
C LEU A 189 0.27 18.51 15.05
N ALA A 190 0.73 19.07 13.94
CA ALA A 190 1.87 19.97 13.87
C ALA A 190 1.67 21.31 14.63
N GLN A 191 0.41 21.66 14.93
CA GLN A 191 0.08 22.89 15.68
C GLN A 191 -0.05 22.66 17.18
N LEU A 192 -0.02 21.41 17.66
CA LEU A 192 -0.22 21.07 19.05
C LEU A 192 1.05 21.27 19.89
N GLY A 193 0.85 21.77 21.12
CA GLY A 193 1.87 21.81 22.15
C GLY A 193 2.20 20.42 22.74
N PRO A 194 3.26 20.29 23.55
CA PRO A 194 3.71 18.99 24.08
C PRO A 194 2.62 18.23 24.88
N GLU A 195 1.86 18.94 25.70
CA GLU A 195 0.78 18.31 26.49
C GLU A 195 -0.37 17.83 25.62
N GLU A 196 -0.73 18.61 24.60
CA GLU A 196 -1.75 18.28 23.63
C GLU A 196 -1.36 17.08 22.75
N ARG A 197 -0.05 16.97 22.39
CA ARG A 197 0.47 15.80 21.67
C ARG A 197 0.31 14.51 22.48
N SER A 198 0.51 14.58 23.79
CA SER A 198 0.27 13.42 24.69
C SER A 198 -1.22 13.03 24.72
N ALA A 199 -2.13 13.99 24.68
CA ALA A 199 -3.57 13.72 24.58
C ALA A 199 -3.91 13.11 23.21
N ALA A 200 -3.38 13.68 22.11
CA ALA A 200 -3.56 13.17 20.75
C ALA A 200 -3.03 11.73 20.60
N ALA A 201 -1.90 11.38 21.22
CA ALA A 201 -1.39 10.01 21.21
C ALA A 201 -2.38 9.02 21.83
N LYS A 202 -3.05 9.39 22.90
CA LYS A 202 -4.12 8.57 23.54
C LYS A 202 -5.36 8.46 22.66
N GLU A 203 -5.80 9.56 22.04
CA GLU A 203 -6.95 9.58 21.13
C GLU A 203 -6.69 8.70 19.90
N HIS A 204 -5.50 8.78 19.32
CA HIS A 204 -5.09 7.98 18.17
C HIS A 204 -4.68 6.55 18.54
N GLN A 205 -4.59 6.22 19.84
CA GLN A 205 -4.07 4.93 20.32
C GLN A 205 -2.70 4.58 19.68
N ALA A 206 -1.84 5.59 19.53
CA ALA A 206 -0.56 5.50 18.83
C ALA A 206 0.61 5.79 19.77
N PRO A 207 1.82 5.27 19.49
CA PRO A 207 3.01 5.57 20.27
C PRO A 207 3.29 7.07 20.30
N LEU A 208 3.59 7.61 21.49
CA LEU A 208 3.84 9.05 21.67
C LEU A 208 5.03 9.54 20.83
N GLU A 209 6.04 8.70 20.69
CA GLU A 209 7.25 9.01 19.92
C GLU A 209 6.93 9.26 18.45
N VAL A 210 6.06 8.44 17.86
CA VAL A 210 5.62 8.60 16.46
C VAL A 210 4.78 9.87 16.31
N VAL A 211 3.90 10.15 17.27
CA VAL A 211 3.09 11.38 17.28
C VAL A 211 3.97 12.64 17.36
N GLN A 212 4.99 12.61 18.21
CA GLN A 212 5.95 13.72 18.34
C GLN A 212 6.75 13.93 17.05
N GLU A 213 7.27 12.84 16.45
CA GLU A 213 8.02 12.93 15.20
C GLU A 213 7.19 13.53 14.07
N VAL A 214 5.92 13.07 13.91
CA VAL A 214 5.00 13.60 12.89
C VAL A 214 4.68 15.08 13.15
N ALA A 215 4.46 15.48 14.41
CA ALA A 215 4.18 16.85 14.77
C ALA A 215 5.36 17.78 14.47
N GLU A 216 6.59 17.35 14.74
CA GLU A 216 7.82 18.11 14.50
C GLU A 216 8.18 18.19 13.03
N LYS A 217 8.03 17.09 12.31
CA LYS A 217 8.32 16.99 10.86
C LYS A 217 7.25 17.69 10.00
N GLY A 218 6.01 17.78 10.48
CA GLY A 218 4.88 18.26 9.69
C GLY A 218 4.48 17.28 8.55
N GLY A 219 4.87 16.01 8.68
CA GLY A 219 4.63 14.92 7.72
C GLY A 219 4.85 13.56 8.37
N LEU A 220 4.45 12.49 7.72
CA LEU A 220 4.78 11.14 8.19
C LEU A 220 6.30 10.89 8.09
N PRO A 221 6.89 10.08 8.98
CA PRO A 221 8.30 9.68 8.87
C PRO A 221 8.57 8.68 7.73
N VAL A 222 7.53 8.22 7.06
CA VAL A 222 7.54 7.26 5.95
C VAL A 222 6.72 7.81 4.77
N PRO A 223 6.95 7.37 3.52
CA PRO A 223 6.15 7.78 2.38
C PRO A 223 4.65 7.53 2.57
N LEU A 224 3.83 8.48 2.09
CA LEU A 224 2.37 8.38 2.02
C LEU A 224 1.92 8.26 0.57
N PHE A 225 1.51 7.07 0.16
CA PHE A 225 0.97 6.82 -1.17
C PHE A 225 -0.57 6.80 -1.15
N CYS A 226 -1.18 6.99 -2.31
CA CYS A 226 -2.61 6.79 -2.48
C CYS A 226 -2.89 5.41 -3.10
N ALA A 227 -3.93 4.76 -2.63
CA ALA A 227 -4.49 3.53 -3.21
C ALA A 227 -6.02 3.55 -3.13
N GLY A 228 -6.65 2.79 -4.02
CA GLY A 228 -8.08 2.53 -4.04
C GLY A 228 -8.89 3.44 -4.97
N GLY A 229 -9.39 2.85 -6.05
CA GLY A 229 -10.37 3.49 -6.94
C GLY A 229 -9.81 4.31 -8.09
N ILE A 230 -8.49 4.49 -8.22
CA ILE A 230 -7.90 5.22 -9.35
C ILE A 230 -8.18 4.49 -10.66
N ALA A 231 -8.83 5.15 -11.62
CA ALA A 231 -9.21 4.60 -12.91
C ALA A 231 -8.81 5.50 -14.11
N THR A 232 -8.52 6.76 -13.85
CA THR A 232 -8.20 7.77 -14.88
C THR A 232 -6.92 8.54 -14.55
N PRO A 233 -6.25 9.17 -15.55
CA PRO A 233 -5.14 10.08 -15.30
C PRO A 233 -5.49 11.23 -14.35
N ALA A 234 -6.70 11.79 -14.49
CA ALA A 234 -7.16 12.87 -13.63
C ALA A 234 -7.34 12.43 -12.17
N ASP A 235 -7.76 11.18 -11.91
CA ASP A 235 -7.80 10.60 -10.55
C ASP A 235 -6.39 10.54 -9.94
N ALA A 236 -5.42 10.05 -10.72
CA ALA A 236 -4.04 9.96 -10.26
C ALA A 236 -3.45 11.35 -9.92
N ALA A 237 -3.68 12.34 -10.78
CA ALA A 237 -3.26 13.72 -10.54
C ALA A 237 -3.96 14.32 -9.31
N LEU A 238 -5.25 14.05 -9.11
CA LEU A 238 -6.00 14.51 -7.94
C LEU A 238 -5.36 13.98 -6.64
N MET A 239 -5.01 12.70 -6.59
CA MET A 239 -4.40 12.12 -5.39
C MET A 239 -3.06 12.77 -5.05
N MET A 240 -2.22 13.00 -6.06
CA MET A 240 -0.93 13.70 -5.89
C MET A 240 -1.14 15.13 -5.38
N GLN A 241 -2.12 15.86 -5.91
CA GLN A 241 -2.46 17.22 -5.45
C GLN A 241 -3.03 17.24 -4.03
N LEU A 242 -3.65 16.17 -3.57
CA LEU A 242 -4.11 16.01 -2.18
C LEU A 242 -2.98 15.71 -1.19
N GLY A 243 -1.76 15.47 -1.68
CA GLY A 243 -0.57 15.25 -0.87
C GLY A 243 -0.07 13.81 -0.84
N ALA A 244 -0.55 12.95 -1.75
CA ALA A 244 0.09 11.66 -1.96
C ALA A 244 1.49 11.85 -2.57
N GLU A 245 2.40 10.95 -2.22
CA GLU A 245 3.78 10.94 -2.72
C GLU A 245 4.00 9.86 -3.80
N GLY A 246 2.91 9.24 -4.25
CA GLY A 246 2.83 8.26 -5.32
C GLY A 246 1.47 7.55 -5.30
N ASN A 247 1.23 6.71 -6.30
CA ASN A 247 -0.05 6.04 -6.48
C ASN A 247 0.12 4.53 -6.59
N PHE A 248 -0.80 3.76 -5.97
CA PHE A 248 -1.04 2.35 -6.26
C PHE A 248 -2.24 2.23 -7.19
N VAL A 249 -2.10 1.51 -8.29
CA VAL A 249 -3.18 1.32 -9.26
C VAL A 249 -3.21 -0.13 -9.74
N GLY A 250 -4.35 -0.79 -9.60
CA GLY A 250 -4.52 -2.18 -10.02
C GLY A 250 -5.63 -2.32 -11.07
N SER A 251 -6.85 -2.61 -10.61
CA SER A 251 -8.00 -2.84 -11.50
C SER A 251 -8.24 -1.71 -12.49
N GLY A 252 -7.95 -0.46 -12.11
CA GLY A 252 -8.12 0.70 -12.98
C GLY A 252 -7.31 0.67 -14.27
N ILE A 253 -6.16 -0.04 -14.27
CA ILE A 253 -5.33 -0.25 -15.45
C ILE A 253 -5.78 -1.53 -16.18
N PHE A 254 -5.68 -2.69 -15.54
CA PHE A 254 -5.82 -3.99 -16.20
C PHE A 254 -7.27 -4.42 -16.49
N LYS A 255 -8.26 -3.67 -16.03
CA LYS A 255 -9.69 -3.82 -16.39
C LYS A 255 -10.19 -2.72 -17.34
N SER A 256 -9.31 -1.87 -17.84
CA SER A 256 -9.63 -0.89 -18.89
C SER A 256 -9.58 -1.52 -20.29
N ALA A 257 -10.11 -0.81 -21.27
CA ALA A 257 -10.12 -1.27 -22.66
C ALA A 257 -8.72 -1.37 -23.29
N ASP A 258 -7.75 -0.54 -22.84
CA ASP A 258 -6.37 -0.52 -23.31
C ASP A 258 -5.41 -0.35 -22.12
N PRO A 259 -4.99 -1.46 -21.47
CA PRO A 259 -4.14 -1.40 -20.27
C PRO A 259 -2.79 -0.72 -20.50
N GLU A 260 -2.12 -0.94 -21.64
CA GLU A 260 -0.80 -0.36 -21.91
C GLU A 260 -0.86 1.17 -22.00
N ARG A 261 -1.82 1.70 -22.77
CA ARG A 261 -2.01 3.15 -22.90
C ARG A 261 -2.46 3.74 -21.57
N ARG A 262 -3.36 3.05 -20.86
CA ARG A 262 -3.84 3.47 -19.53
C ARG A 262 -2.71 3.55 -18.52
N ALA A 263 -1.85 2.55 -18.47
CA ALA A 263 -0.68 2.52 -17.59
C ALA A 263 0.24 3.72 -17.83
N ARG A 264 0.64 3.96 -19.08
CA ARG A 264 1.49 5.12 -19.46
C ARG A 264 0.83 6.45 -19.11
N ALA A 265 -0.45 6.58 -19.38
CA ALA A 265 -1.21 7.81 -19.09
C ALA A 265 -1.29 8.10 -17.58
N ILE A 266 -1.46 7.08 -16.75
CA ILE A 266 -1.47 7.21 -15.29
C ILE A 266 -0.08 7.56 -14.74
N VAL A 267 0.99 6.96 -15.28
CA VAL A 267 2.38 7.33 -14.93
C VAL A 267 2.66 8.79 -15.29
N GLU A 268 2.31 9.22 -16.51
CA GLU A 268 2.47 10.60 -16.96
C GLU A 268 1.72 11.59 -16.07
N ALA A 269 0.45 11.28 -15.73
CA ALA A 269 -0.36 12.13 -14.87
C ALA A 269 0.12 12.14 -13.41
N THR A 270 0.69 11.05 -12.91
CA THR A 270 1.30 11.01 -11.58
C THR A 270 2.57 11.84 -11.54
N THR A 271 3.43 11.73 -12.56
CA THR A 271 4.69 12.48 -12.64
C THR A 271 4.46 13.98 -12.82
N HIS A 272 3.47 14.35 -13.63
CA HIS A 272 3.20 15.74 -14.00
C HIS A 272 1.86 16.25 -13.46
N PHE A 273 1.48 15.81 -12.29
CA PHE A 273 0.16 16.07 -11.67
C PHE A 273 -0.19 17.56 -11.50
N SER A 274 0.81 18.43 -11.43
CA SER A 274 0.62 19.88 -11.31
C SER A 274 0.46 20.60 -12.65
N ASP A 275 0.61 19.90 -13.78
CA ASP A 275 0.47 20.42 -15.13
C ASP A 275 -0.82 19.90 -15.78
N PRO A 276 -1.91 20.71 -15.76
CA PRO A 276 -3.20 20.27 -16.28
C PRO A 276 -3.21 20.04 -17.80
N GLU A 277 -2.33 20.68 -18.55
CA GLU A 277 -2.23 20.48 -20.01
C GLU A 277 -1.63 19.09 -20.32
N ARG A 278 -0.62 18.68 -19.57
CA ARG A 278 -0.04 17.34 -19.69
C ARG A 278 -1.03 16.25 -19.24
N VAL A 279 -1.74 16.46 -18.14
CA VAL A 279 -2.78 15.54 -17.68
C VAL A 279 -3.91 15.42 -18.72
N ALA A 280 -4.33 16.55 -19.32
CA ALA A 280 -5.32 16.54 -20.38
C ALA A 280 -4.83 15.77 -21.61
N ALA A 281 -3.59 16.02 -22.07
CA ALA A 281 -2.98 15.31 -23.20
C ALA A 281 -2.88 13.80 -22.93
N ALA A 282 -2.46 13.39 -21.74
CA ALA A 282 -2.40 12.00 -21.33
C ALA A 282 -3.78 11.31 -21.29
N SER A 283 -4.85 12.09 -21.12
CA SER A 283 -6.23 11.56 -21.03
C SER A 283 -6.89 11.30 -22.38
N VAL A 284 -6.26 11.73 -23.50
CA VAL A 284 -6.87 11.63 -24.83
C VAL A 284 -6.87 10.20 -25.36
N GLY A 285 -8.06 9.73 -25.82
CA GLY A 285 -8.20 8.51 -26.60
C GLY A 285 -7.84 7.22 -25.86
N LEU A 286 -8.05 7.16 -24.56
CA LEU A 286 -7.72 5.98 -23.72
C LEU A 286 -8.79 4.88 -23.77
N GLY A 287 -9.88 5.07 -24.50
CA GLY A 287 -11.01 4.15 -24.47
C GLY A 287 -11.76 4.18 -23.13
N GLU A 288 -12.63 3.21 -22.93
CA GLU A 288 -13.42 3.12 -21.69
C GLU A 288 -12.50 2.80 -20.49
N ALA A 289 -12.75 3.52 -19.40
CA ALA A 289 -12.17 3.19 -18.09
C ALA A 289 -12.83 1.90 -17.56
N MET A 290 -12.25 1.29 -16.51
CA MET A 290 -12.93 0.20 -15.85
C MET A 290 -14.33 0.64 -15.39
N PRO A 291 -15.36 -0.20 -15.52
CA PRO A 291 -16.66 0.08 -14.94
C PRO A 291 -16.53 0.20 -13.42
N GLY A 292 -17.02 1.31 -12.87
CA GLY A 292 -16.96 1.58 -11.44
C GLY A 292 -18.08 0.89 -10.66
N LEU A 293 -17.92 0.91 -9.31
CA LEU A 293 -18.96 0.49 -8.36
C LEU A 293 -19.30 1.65 -7.44
N GLU A 294 -20.58 1.80 -7.11
CA GLU A 294 -21.01 2.78 -6.12
C GLU A 294 -20.69 2.28 -4.71
N ILE A 295 -20.03 3.14 -3.93
CA ILE A 295 -19.63 2.81 -2.56
C ILE A 295 -20.84 2.57 -1.65
N ALA A 296 -21.94 3.31 -1.87
CA ALA A 296 -23.16 3.13 -1.10
C ALA A 296 -23.77 1.72 -1.23
N ASP A 297 -23.65 1.11 -2.39
CA ASP A 297 -24.12 -0.26 -2.62
C ASP A 297 -23.26 -1.28 -1.86
N LEU A 298 -21.95 -1.06 -1.81
CA LEU A 298 -21.02 -1.90 -1.04
C LEU A 298 -21.23 -1.77 0.47
N ALA A 299 -21.44 -0.56 0.96
CA ALA A 299 -21.73 -0.31 2.36
C ALA A 299 -23.05 -0.97 2.80
N ALA A 300 -24.08 -0.89 1.95
CA ALA A 300 -25.39 -1.55 2.20
C ALA A 300 -25.28 -3.08 2.23
N ALA A 301 -24.30 -3.66 1.52
CA ALA A 301 -24.02 -5.10 1.50
C ALA A 301 -23.00 -5.56 2.56
N ASP A 302 -22.51 -4.65 3.43
CA ASP A 302 -21.43 -4.93 4.41
C ASP A 302 -20.15 -5.50 3.74
N ALA A 303 -19.80 -4.97 2.56
CA ALA A 303 -18.74 -5.49 1.70
C ALA A 303 -17.53 -4.54 1.56
N LEU A 304 -17.37 -3.58 2.50
CA LEU A 304 -16.25 -2.65 2.50
C LEU A 304 -14.95 -3.37 2.91
N LEU A 305 -13.91 -3.28 2.09
CA LEU A 305 -12.60 -3.84 2.41
C LEU A 305 -11.81 -2.93 3.37
N GLN A 306 -12.03 -1.62 3.30
CA GLN A 306 -11.32 -0.62 4.10
C GLN A 306 -11.50 -0.80 5.62
N ASP A 307 -12.59 -1.43 6.06
CA ASP A 307 -12.89 -1.61 7.48
C ASP A 307 -12.08 -2.74 8.13
N ARG A 308 -11.41 -3.57 7.32
CA ARG A 308 -10.59 -4.67 7.80
C ARG A 308 -9.31 -4.16 8.47
N GLY A 309 -9.03 -4.66 9.68
CA GLY A 309 -7.80 -4.38 10.43
C GLY A 309 -7.64 -2.90 10.81
N ALA A 310 -8.71 -2.21 11.13
CA ALA A 310 -8.71 -0.80 11.57
C ALA A 310 -8.18 -0.62 13.00
#